data_89d6023237416c4d5153230a7c0d8d0d
#
_entry.id   89d6023237416c4d5153230a7c0d8d0d
#
_cell.length_a   1.000
_cell.length_b   1.000
_cell.length_c   1.000
_cell.angle_alpha   90.00
_cell.angle_beta   90.00
_cell.angle_gamma   90.00
#
_symmetry.space_group_name_H-M   'P 1'
#
loop_
_entity.id
_entity.type
_entity.pdbx_description
1 polymer ?
#
loop_
_entity_poly.entity_id
_entity_poly.type
_entity_poly.pdbx_seq_one_letter_code
_entity_poly.pdbx_strand_id
1 'polypeptide(L)'
;MRKNILSSLMLVAVLLLAACNPSREVQFTVDNTKPVSTENRIIYQLNIGAFTPEGTFKAAQEQLGRLETLGADILWLMPIYPRGVTKMSPYASMNFHEVNPAYGTIDDLKAFVEAAHERGMKVWLDWVPNHVAVENPWVKTNPEFFTKDAKGKMIHPHGWNDVFELNYQDKGLVNEMNSTLKFWIDSCDVDGYRCDYVTSPTIPVRYWQDIIAELKSQGKTIEFLSETDISDPHSRRIDSCGFDYDYAWGFQGRLAYKFGAKGTQADSLQAICQQFLDASKAIKNKRMVYLTNHDQNYNDGGHTLRDFYGDNRYALSVLQFTLYGMPLIYQGQEIGDPDTLNYFTDAKVKWDQVDTKMLNTVRSLIALHHTETALSAASPVEFLTTGNPSMMAYQRGNIVVVLNFGETDHQGTLSSLEKGEYDVCLNSRTIAEGPALTQTSLSGTTPIELEAKGYAIYRKK
;
A
#
# COMPACT_ATOMS: atom_id res chain seq x y z
N MET A 1 -42.93 -24.92 64.78
CA MET A 1 -42.42 -25.84 63.79
C MET A 1 -42.68 -25.26 62.41
N ARG A 2 -41.79 -24.46 61.92
CA ARG A 2 -41.77 -23.93 60.53
C ARG A 2 -40.35 -24.07 60.06
N LYS A 3 -40.08 -25.01 59.22
CA LYS A 3 -38.88 -25.05 58.29
C LYS A 3 -39.12 -26.15 57.26
N ASN A 4 -38.72 -25.87 56.03
CA ASN A 4 -38.69 -26.78 54.87
C ASN A 4 -39.92 -26.77 53.91
N ILE A 5 -40.10 -25.62 53.21
CA ILE A 5 -40.75 -25.55 51.88
C ILE A 5 -40.06 -24.39 51.12
N LEU A 6 -38.77 -24.50 50.80
CA LEU A 6 -38.09 -23.50 49.97
C LEU A 6 -36.90 -24.10 49.15
N SER A 7 -36.92 -25.42 48.92
CA SER A 7 -35.81 -26.10 48.23
C SER A 7 -36.22 -26.82 46.92
N SER A 8 -37.46 -26.66 46.44
CA SER A 8 -37.92 -27.41 45.27
C SER A 8 -38.34 -26.57 44.08
N LEU A 9 -38.10 -25.25 44.10
CA LEU A 9 -38.46 -24.34 42.99
C LEU A 9 -37.24 -23.77 42.24
N MET A 10 -36.00 -24.13 42.59
CA MET A 10 -34.78 -23.67 41.93
C MET A 10 -34.13 -24.71 41.00
N LEU A 11 -34.72 -25.87 40.80
CA LEU A 11 -34.15 -26.95 39.98
C LEU A 11 -34.88 -27.21 38.65
N VAL A 12 -35.92 -26.42 38.33
CA VAL A 12 -36.66 -26.57 37.06
C VAL A 12 -36.36 -25.44 36.07
N ALA A 13 -35.71 -24.35 36.51
CA ALA A 13 -35.33 -23.21 35.65
C ALA A 13 -34.00 -23.38 34.93
N VAL A 14 -33.20 -24.43 35.19
CA VAL A 14 -31.89 -24.68 34.58
C VAL A 14 -31.91 -25.70 33.44
N LEU A 15 -33.03 -26.36 33.19
CA LEU A 15 -33.14 -27.43 32.17
C LEU A 15 -33.91 -27.03 30.90
N LEU A 16 -34.26 -25.74 30.73
CA LEU A 16 -34.93 -25.25 29.52
C LEU A 16 -34.08 -24.23 28.70
N LEU A 17 -32.78 -24.06 29.01
CA LEU A 17 -31.83 -23.24 28.26
C LEU A 17 -30.78 -24.05 27.48
N ALA A 18 -30.99 -25.35 27.30
CA ALA A 18 -30.06 -26.25 26.59
C ALA A 18 -30.57 -26.75 25.24
N ALA A 19 -31.42 -25.98 24.53
CA ALA A 19 -31.91 -26.37 23.21
C ALA A 19 -31.98 -25.19 22.22
N CYS A 20 -31.13 -24.18 22.39
CA CYS A 20 -30.70 -23.30 21.29
C CYS A 20 -29.22 -23.52 21.16
N ASN A 21 -28.80 -24.39 20.23
CA ASN A 21 -27.45 -24.43 19.75
C ASN A 21 -27.22 -23.08 19.05
N PRO A 22 -26.51 -22.12 19.62
CA PRO A 22 -26.05 -21.00 18.82
C PRO A 22 -25.08 -21.64 17.83
N SER A 23 -25.39 -21.59 16.56
CA SER A 23 -24.38 -21.70 15.52
C SER A 23 -23.16 -20.98 16.03
N ARG A 24 -22.06 -21.70 16.21
CA ARG A 24 -20.78 -21.10 16.61
C ARG A 24 -20.44 -20.14 15.47
N GLU A 25 -20.80 -18.87 15.61
CA GLU A 25 -20.24 -17.81 14.78
C GLU A 25 -18.73 -17.84 15.03
N VAL A 26 -18.01 -18.39 14.07
CA VAL A 26 -16.56 -18.29 14.06
C VAL A 26 -16.27 -16.82 13.74
N GLN A 27 -15.99 -16.02 14.77
CA GLN A 27 -15.58 -14.65 14.58
C GLN A 27 -14.29 -14.67 13.75
N PHE A 28 -14.33 -14.09 12.57
CA PHE A 28 -13.14 -13.84 11.77
C PHE A 28 -12.36 -12.70 12.43
N THR A 29 -11.20 -13.02 13.03
CA THR A 29 -10.34 -12.01 13.64
C THR A 29 -9.60 -11.28 12.53
N VAL A 30 -9.85 -9.98 12.39
CA VAL A 30 -9.24 -9.13 11.35
C VAL A 30 -8.07 -8.28 11.86
N ASP A 31 -7.84 -8.25 13.17
CA ASP A 31 -6.81 -7.43 13.79
C ASP A 31 -5.57 -8.27 14.14
N ASN A 32 -4.40 -7.63 14.13
CA ASN A 32 -3.11 -8.23 14.50
C ASN A 32 -2.77 -9.50 13.71
N THR A 33 -3.26 -9.65 12.48
CA THR A 33 -2.84 -10.74 11.61
C THR A 33 -1.39 -10.55 11.17
N LYS A 34 -0.70 -11.65 10.88
CA LYS A 34 0.67 -11.63 10.39
C LYS A 34 0.76 -12.30 9.02
N PRO A 35 1.61 -11.80 8.11
CA PRO A 35 1.73 -12.35 6.77
C PRO A 35 2.32 -13.74 6.78
N VAL A 36 1.71 -14.67 6.03
CA VAL A 36 2.20 -16.06 5.86
C VAL A 36 3.49 -16.13 5.06
N SER A 37 3.81 -15.07 4.30
CA SER A 37 5.05 -14.93 3.54
C SER A 37 5.44 -13.47 3.38
N THR A 38 6.67 -13.21 2.93
CA THR A 38 7.11 -11.84 2.60
C THR A 38 6.35 -11.22 1.44
N GLU A 39 5.65 -12.01 0.63
CA GLU A 39 4.82 -11.56 -0.48
C GLU A 39 3.42 -11.12 -0.04
N ASN A 40 3.01 -11.55 1.17
CA ASN A 40 1.72 -11.18 1.76
C ASN A 40 1.82 -9.96 2.68
N ARG A 41 2.94 -9.25 2.68
CA ARG A 41 3.11 -8.03 3.49
C ARG A 41 2.37 -6.84 2.89
N ILE A 42 2.03 -5.90 3.77
CA ILE A 42 1.37 -4.64 3.45
C ILE A 42 2.35 -3.48 3.63
N ILE A 43 2.45 -2.63 2.61
CA ILE A 43 3.21 -1.38 2.68
C ILE A 43 2.26 -0.26 3.10
N TYR A 44 2.63 0.51 4.11
CA TYR A 44 1.91 1.69 4.55
C TYR A 44 2.77 2.94 4.32
N GLN A 45 2.34 3.81 3.41
CA GLN A 45 3.05 5.06 3.12
C GLN A 45 2.64 6.16 4.09
N LEU A 46 3.63 6.79 4.70
CA LEU A 46 3.48 7.71 5.82
C LEU A 46 4.21 9.04 5.58
N ASN A 47 3.52 10.16 5.67
CA ASN A 47 4.13 11.50 5.82
C ASN A 47 4.06 11.91 7.29
N ILE A 48 5.20 11.98 7.96
CA ILE A 48 5.31 12.34 9.39
C ILE A 48 4.61 13.66 9.66
N GLY A 49 4.82 14.67 8.81
CA GLY A 49 4.21 15.98 8.96
C GLY A 49 2.69 15.99 8.89
N ALA A 50 2.07 15.03 8.20
CA ALA A 50 0.63 14.97 7.96
C ALA A 50 -0.11 13.98 8.87
N PHE A 51 0.60 13.00 9.43
CA PHE A 51 0.01 11.81 10.06
C PHE A 51 -0.71 12.10 11.38
N THR A 52 -0.16 13.02 12.18
CA THR A 52 -0.76 13.46 13.45
C THR A 52 -0.96 14.98 13.45
N PRO A 53 -1.81 15.52 14.32
CA PRO A 53 -1.94 16.96 14.48
C PRO A 53 -0.60 17.66 14.74
N GLU A 54 0.27 17.06 15.55
CA GLU A 54 1.60 17.58 15.89
C GLU A 54 2.58 17.49 14.73
N GLY A 55 2.46 16.44 13.89
CA GLY A 55 3.33 16.19 12.75
C GLY A 55 4.77 15.86 13.13
N THR A 56 4.97 15.10 14.20
CA THR A 56 6.29 14.75 14.74
C THR A 56 6.49 13.25 14.85
N PHE A 57 7.76 12.78 14.89
CA PHE A 57 8.08 11.37 15.14
C PHE A 57 7.53 10.88 16.47
N LYS A 58 7.60 11.68 17.52
CA LYS A 58 7.04 11.33 18.85
C LYS A 58 5.56 11.05 18.78
N ALA A 59 4.80 11.94 18.16
CA ALA A 59 3.36 11.75 18.03
C ALA A 59 3.02 10.57 17.10
N ALA A 60 3.78 10.39 16.00
CA ALA A 60 3.61 9.24 15.11
C ALA A 60 3.93 7.91 15.82
N GLN A 61 4.95 7.87 16.69
CA GLN A 61 5.30 6.70 17.50
C GLN A 61 4.14 6.26 18.41
N GLU A 62 3.39 7.17 18.98
CA GLU A 62 2.21 6.86 19.80
C GLU A 62 1.09 6.19 18.97
N GLN A 63 1.09 6.36 17.67
CA GLN A 63 0.11 5.76 16.74
C GLN A 63 0.54 4.40 16.17
N LEU A 64 1.75 3.91 16.47
CA LEU A 64 2.25 2.64 15.93
C LEU A 64 1.36 1.44 16.32
N GLY A 65 0.76 1.44 17.51
CA GLY A 65 -0.17 0.40 17.93
C GLY A 65 -1.43 0.32 17.04
N ARG A 66 -1.87 1.46 16.49
CA ARG A 66 -2.97 1.50 15.52
C ARG A 66 -2.54 0.87 14.18
N LEU A 67 -1.32 1.16 13.70
CA LEU A 67 -0.80 0.59 12.45
C LEU A 67 -0.52 -0.91 12.60
N GLU A 68 -0.04 -1.36 13.76
CA GLU A 68 0.08 -2.77 14.09
C GLU A 68 -1.29 -3.48 14.06
N THR A 69 -2.31 -2.88 14.69
CA THR A 69 -3.69 -3.41 14.69
C THR A 69 -4.27 -3.45 13.28
N LEU A 70 -3.99 -2.46 12.45
CA LEU A 70 -4.37 -2.44 11.04
C LEU A 70 -3.71 -3.57 10.25
N GLY A 71 -2.47 -3.94 10.59
CA GLY A 71 -1.67 -4.94 9.90
C GLY A 71 -0.67 -4.34 8.91
N ALA A 72 -0.15 -3.14 9.18
CA ALA A 72 0.99 -2.61 8.42
C ALA A 72 2.26 -3.40 8.74
N ASP A 73 2.99 -3.84 7.72
CA ASP A 73 4.23 -4.60 7.89
C ASP A 73 5.47 -3.76 7.56
N ILE A 74 5.31 -2.81 6.66
CA ILE A 74 6.39 -1.94 6.18
C ILE A 74 5.87 -0.50 6.23
N LEU A 75 6.55 0.35 6.98
CA LEU A 75 6.28 1.78 7.03
C LEU A 75 7.23 2.48 6.06
N TRP A 76 6.73 2.91 4.90
CA TRP A 76 7.48 3.76 4.00
C TRP A 76 7.27 5.22 4.39
N LEU A 77 8.29 5.84 4.99
CA LEU A 77 8.30 7.25 5.35
C LEU A 77 8.63 8.11 4.12
N MET A 78 7.73 9.03 3.77
CA MET A 78 8.04 10.10 2.79
C MET A 78 9.28 10.89 3.26
N PRO A 79 9.94 11.70 2.38
CA PRO A 79 11.21 12.31 2.72
C PRO A 79 11.17 13.05 4.06
N ILE A 80 12.10 12.68 4.94
CA ILE A 80 12.19 13.17 6.32
C ILE A 80 13.16 14.34 6.49
N TYR A 81 13.82 14.75 5.41
CA TYR A 81 14.92 15.70 5.42
C TYR A 81 14.46 17.16 5.56
N PRO A 82 15.34 18.09 6.00
CA PRO A 82 15.07 19.52 5.92
C PRO A 82 14.74 19.94 4.49
N ARG A 83 13.71 20.77 4.33
CA ARG A 83 13.16 21.17 3.02
C ARG A 83 13.71 22.50 2.54
N GLY A 84 13.89 22.66 1.22
CA GLY A 84 14.08 23.96 0.60
C GLY A 84 12.87 24.88 0.82
N VAL A 85 13.14 26.20 0.91
CA VAL A 85 12.09 27.18 1.23
C VAL A 85 11.31 27.67 0.02
N THR A 86 11.78 27.41 -1.21
CA THR A 86 11.15 27.92 -2.44
C THR A 86 9.74 27.38 -2.64
N LYS A 87 9.52 26.06 -2.47
CA LYS A 87 8.18 25.44 -2.55
C LYS A 87 7.82 24.62 -1.33
N MET A 88 8.72 24.46 -0.38
CA MET A 88 8.53 23.60 0.79
C MET A 88 8.28 22.12 0.42
N SER A 89 8.74 21.69 -0.75
CA SER A 89 8.62 20.29 -1.18
C SER A 89 9.44 19.37 -0.28
N PRO A 90 8.90 18.26 0.24
CA PRO A 90 9.70 17.27 0.96
C PRO A 90 10.73 16.60 0.06
N TYR A 91 10.53 16.62 -1.27
CA TYR A 91 11.48 16.11 -2.26
C TYR A 91 12.61 17.11 -2.60
N ALA A 92 12.57 18.33 -2.10
CA ALA A 92 13.65 19.33 -2.23
C ALA A 92 14.52 19.35 -0.96
N SER A 93 15.45 18.37 -0.82
CA SER A 93 16.28 18.22 0.37
C SER A 93 17.34 19.30 0.50
N MET A 94 17.51 19.84 1.70
CA MET A 94 18.58 20.75 2.09
C MET A 94 19.81 20.01 2.66
N ASN A 95 19.59 18.86 3.27
CA ASN A 95 20.65 18.04 3.86
C ASN A 95 20.12 16.61 4.05
N PHE A 96 20.80 15.63 3.48
CA PHE A 96 20.40 14.23 3.58
C PHE A 96 20.83 13.54 4.88
N HIS A 97 21.66 14.17 5.73
CA HIS A 97 22.12 13.64 7.01
C HIS A 97 21.36 14.24 8.21
N GLU A 98 20.27 14.96 7.97
CA GLU A 98 19.49 15.60 9.02
C GLU A 98 18.01 15.24 8.89
N VAL A 99 17.33 15.18 10.04
CA VAL A 99 15.87 15.12 10.12
C VAL A 99 15.32 16.56 10.02
N ASN A 100 14.21 16.74 9.32
CA ASN A 100 13.48 18.00 9.32
C ASN A 100 13.17 18.44 10.76
N PRO A 101 13.64 19.60 11.21
CA PRO A 101 13.43 20.04 12.59
C PRO A 101 11.96 20.12 13.01
N ALA A 102 11.03 20.27 12.05
CA ALA A 102 9.60 20.24 12.32
C ALA A 102 9.10 18.84 12.71
N TYR A 103 9.81 17.79 12.33
CA TYR A 103 9.44 16.41 12.65
C TYR A 103 10.12 15.88 13.91
N GLY A 104 11.24 16.47 14.32
CA GLY A 104 12.01 16.09 15.49
C GLY A 104 13.51 16.00 15.21
N THR A 105 14.17 15.07 15.90
CA THR A 105 15.62 14.84 15.82
C THR A 105 15.93 13.46 15.24
N ILE A 106 17.21 13.17 14.99
CA ILE A 106 17.68 11.81 14.62
C ILE A 106 17.35 10.81 15.73
N ASP A 107 17.49 11.21 17.00
CA ASP A 107 17.14 10.34 18.14
C ASP A 107 15.63 10.04 18.19
N ASP A 108 14.77 10.99 17.79
CA ASP A 108 13.33 10.76 17.68
C ASP A 108 12.99 9.78 16.54
N LEU A 109 13.67 9.87 15.40
CA LEU A 109 13.55 8.89 14.33
C LEU A 109 14.02 7.50 14.78
N LYS A 110 15.18 7.43 15.44
CA LYS A 110 15.71 6.17 15.97
C LYS A 110 14.73 5.51 16.94
N ALA A 111 14.18 6.25 17.88
CA ALA A 111 13.16 5.74 18.81
C ALA A 111 11.89 5.28 18.08
N PHE A 112 11.47 5.97 17.03
CA PHE A 112 10.35 5.56 16.18
C PHE A 112 10.64 4.23 15.48
N VAL A 113 11.84 4.05 14.90
CA VAL A 113 12.25 2.81 14.23
C VAL A 113 12.30 1.65 15.22
N GLU A 114 12.94 1.84 16.39
CA GLU A 114 12.98 0.85 17.47
C GLU A 114 11.57 0.42 17.89
N ALA A 115 10.67 1.37 18.11
CA ALA A 115 9.28 1.10 18.49
C ALA A 115 8.46 0.41 17.38
N ALA A 116 8.78 0.65 16.11
CA ALA A 116 8.19 -0.07 14.98
C ALA A 116 8.70 -1.52 14.93
N HIS A 117 10.01 -1.73 15.12
CA HIS A 117 10.62 -3.06 15.19
C HIS A 117 10.06 -3.92 16.33
N GLU A 118 9.85 -3.34 17.52
CA GLU A 118 9.21 -4.03 18.65
C GLU A 118 7.81 -4.58 18.31
N ARG A 119 7.13 -3.97 17.33
CA ARG A 119 5.82 -4.39 16.81
C ARG A 119 5.90 -5.26 15.56
N GLY A 120 7.12 -5.58 15.13
CA GLY A 120 7.38 -6.41 13.94
C GLY A 120 7.21 -5.69 12.61
N MET A 121 7.10 -4.35 12.63
CA MET A 121 7.07 -3.53 11.42
C MET A 121 8.48 -3.13 10.98
N LYS A 122 8.72 -3.06 9.68
CA LYS A 122 9.93 -2.53 9.07
C LYS A 122 9.76 -1.05 8.72
N VAL A 123 10.87 -0.31 8.64
CA VAL A 123 10.87 1.10 8.28
C VAL A 123 11.74 1.33 7.06
N TRP A 124 11.16 1.88 6.00
CA TRP A 124 11.87 2.35 4.81
C TRP A 124 11.85 3.87 4.73
N LEU A 125 12.98 4.45 4.31
CA LEU A 125 13.05 5.89 4.01
C LEU A 125 12.84 6.15 2.52
N ASP A 126 12.33 7.33 2.21
CA ASP A 126 12.31 7.83 0.83
C ASP A 126 13.68 8.40 0.48
N TRP A 127 14.29 7.88 -0.57
CA TRP A 127 15.60 8.30 -1.07
C TRP A 127 15.44 9.07 -2.37
N VAL A 128 15.84 10.36 -2.38
CA VAL A 128 15.66 11.29 -3.51
C VAL A 128 17.01 11.57 -4.19
N PRO A 129 17.49 10.67 -5.08
CA PRO A 129 18.85 10.78 -5.60
C PRO A 129 19.01 11.71 -6.80
N ASN A 130 17.91 12.11 -7.45
CA ASN A 130 17.99 12.86 -8.70
C ASN A 130 18.34 14.35 -8.53
N HIS A 131 17.92 14.95 -7.43
CA HIS A 131 18.01 16.41 -7.24
C HIS A 131 18.02 16.80 -5.76
N VAL A 132 18.39 18.07 -5.49
CA VAL A 132 18.30 18.70 -4.16
C VAL A 132 17.75 20.12 -4.30
N ALA A 133 17.33 20.72 -3.18
CA ALA A 133 16.84 22.10 -3.15
C ALA A 133 17.82 23.08 -3.78
N VAL A 134 17.31 24.13 -4.42
CA VAL A 134 18.16 25.22 -4.97
C VAL A 134 18.93 25.96 -3.87
N GLU A 135 18.46 25.86 -2.62
CA GLU A 135 19.11 26.45 -1.44
C GLU A 135 20.09 25.49 -0.75
N ASN A 136 20.22 24.22 -1.23
CA ASN A 136 21.15 23.26 -0.65
C ASN A 136 22.57 23.85 -0.58
N PRO A 137 23.28 23.70 0.57
CA PRO A 137 24.63 24.22 0.75
C PRO A 137 25.61 23.78 -0.35
N TRP A 138 25.46 22.61 -0.95
CA TRP A 138 26.30 22.09 -2.03
C TRP A 138 26.31 23.01 -3.26
N VAL A 139 25.28 23.82 -3.48
CA VAL A 139 25.25 24.80 -4.58
C VAL A 139 26.45 25.77 -4.52
N LYS A 140 26.94 26.05 -3.30
CA LYS A 140 28.10 26.94 -3.06
C LYS A 140 29.37 26.16 -2.76
N THR A 141 29.28 25.07 -2.00
CA THR A 141 30.45 24.34 -1.51
C THR A 141 30.97 23.30 -2.51
N ASN A 142 30.09 22.70 -3.31
CA ASN A 142 30.39 21.60 -4.23
C ASN A 142 29.63 21.78 -5.56
N PRO A 143 29.90 22.88 -6.31
CA PRO A 143 29.17 23.19 -7.55
C PRO A 143 29.41 22.15 -8.67
N GLU A 144 30.40 21.28 -8.54
CA GLU A 144 30.65 20.10 -9.39
C GLU A 144 29.63 18.97 -9.21
N PHE A 145 28.95 18.93 -8.09
CA PHE A 145 27.88 17.96 -7.81
C PHE A 145 26.65 18.16 -8.70
N PHE A 146 26.58 19.24 -9.45
CA PHE A 146 25.40 19.60 -10.23
C PHE A 146 25.62 19.47 -11.73
N THR A 147 24.62 18.94 -12.42
CA THR A 147 24.55 18.96 -13.89
C THR A 147 24.41 20.38 -14.39
N LYS A 148 25.19 20.74 -15.42
CA LYS A 148 25.24 22.10 -16.00
C LYS A 148 24.91 22.05 -17.49
N ASP A 149 24.25 23.10 -17.96
CA ASP A 149 24.04 23.33 -19.39
C ASP A 149 25.32 23.77 -20.11
N ALA A 150 25.26 23.93 -21.43
CA ALA A 150 26.40 24.39 -22.24
C ALA A 150 26.92 25.78 -21.87
N LYS A 151 26.19 26.57 -21.08
CA LYS A 151 26.59 27.90 -20.57
C LYS A 151 27.12 27.84 -19.15
N GLY A 152 27.22 26.63 -18.57
CA GLY A 152 27.69 26.42 -17.19
C GLY A 152 26.63 26.70 -16.11
N LYS A 153 25.37 26.88 -16.46
CA LYS A 153 24.28 27.08 -15.51
C LYS A 153 23.73 25.71 -15.03
N MET A 154 23.51 25.59 -13.72
CA MET A 154 22.87 24.38 -13.13
C MET A 154 21.49 24.14 -13.72
N ILE A 155 21.16 22.89 -13.96
CA ILE A 155 19.91 22.47 -14.61
C ILE A 155 18.81 22.26 -13.57
N HIS A 156 17.61 22.76 -13.88
CA HIS A 156 16.37 22.41 -13.20
C HIS A 156 15.75 21.22 -13.93
N PRO A 157 15.73 19.99 -13.36
CA PRO A 157 15.16 18.84 -14.02
C PRO A 157 13.66 19.08 -14.27
N HIS A 158 13.17 18.73 -15.46
CA HIS A 158 11.77 18.91 -15.85
C HIS A 158 11.19 20.33 -15.68
N GLY A 159 12.04 21.34 -15.50
CA GLY A 159 11.60 22.71 -15.22
C GLY A 159 11.15 22.94 -13.77
N TRP A 160 11.43 22.02 -12.86
CA TRP A 160 11.16 22.18 -11.42
C TRP A 160 12.11 23.22 -10.83
N ASN A 161 11.63 24.44 -10.65
CA ASN A 161 12.44 25.60 -10.32
C ASN A 161 12.91 25.68 -8.85
N ASP A 162 12.50 24.75 -8.02
CA ASP A 162 12.86 24.60 -6.61
C ASP A 162 14.01 23.61 -6.37
N VAL A 163 14.48 22.90 -7.41
CA VAL A 163 15.56 21.92 -7.29
C VAL A 163 16.61 22.06 -8.40
N PHE A 164 17.83 21.58 -8.13
CA PHE A 164 18.89 21.38 -9.09
C PHE A 164 19.25 19.92 -9.25
N GLU A 165 19.49 19.48 -10.49
CA GLU A 165 19.83 18.13 -10.87
C GLU A 165 21.26 17.77 -10.46
N LEU A 166 21.44 16.55 -9.90
CA LEU A 166 22.73 16.04 -9.46
C LEU A 166 23.50 15.35 -10.58
N ASN A 167 24.84 15.46 -10.53
CA ASN A 167 25.77 14.98 -11.54
C ASN A 167 26.49 13.70 -11.09
N TYR A 168 25.98 12.55 -11.42
CA TYR A 168 26.57 11.25 -11.07
C TYR A 168 27.87 10.90 -11.85
N GLN A 169 28.39 11.81 -12.67
CA GLN A 169 29.75 11.69 -13.21
C GLN A 169 30.79 12.14 -12.18
N ASP A 170 30.39 12.91 -11.18
CA ASP A 170 31.27 13.35 -10.10
C ASP A 170 31.38 12.24 -9.03
N LYS A 171 32.62 11.82 -8.75
CA LYS A 171 32.89 10.77 -7.75
C LYS A 171 32.66 11.23 -6.31
N GLY A 172 32.85 12.52 -6.04
CA GLY A 172 32.59 13.11 -4.73
C GLY A 172 31.11 13.00 -4.39
N LEU A 173 30.25 13.38 -5.35
CA LEU A 173 28.80 13.20 -5.21
C LEU A 173 28.43 11.74 -4.97
N VAL A 174 28.95 10.79 -5.79
CA VAL A 174 28.63 9.37 -5.62
C VAL A 174 29.02 8.86 -4.23
N ASN A 175 30.19 9.24 -3.72
CA ASN A 175 30.63 8.88 -2.38
C ASN A 175 29.74 9.47 -1.29
N GLU A 176 29.32 10.73 -1.44
CA GLU A 176 28.41 11.41 -0.50
C GLU A 176 27.05 10.73 -0.46
N MET A 177 26.47 10.45 -1.63
CA MET A 177 25.17 9.77 -1.73
C MET A 177 25.21 8.34 -1.12
N ASN A 178 26.31 7.61 -1.35
CA ASN A 178 26.50 6.29 -0.76
C ASN A 178 26.67 6.37 0.77
N SER A 179 27.42 7.37 1.26
CA SER A 179 27.62 7.54 2.71
C SER A 179 26.33 7.86 3.43
N THR A 180 25.42 8.60 2.79
CA THR A 180 24.10 8.92 3.35
C THR A 180 23.23 7.67 3.54
N LEU A 181 23.17 6.78 2.54
CA LEU A 181 22.41 5.54 2.69
C LEU A 181 22.95 4.68 3.84
N LYS A 182 24.27 4.58 3.97
CA LYS A 182 24.90 3.87 5.10
C LYS A 182 24.62 4.54 6.43
N PHE A 183 24.67 5.87 6.47
CA PHE A 183 24.42 6.64 7.69
C PHE A 183 23.06 6.32 8.33
N TRP A 184 21.97 6.24 7.55
CA TRP A 184 20.65 5.94 8.09
C TRP A 184 20.51 4.49 8.53
N ILE A 185 21.15 3.55 7.85
CA ILE A 185 21.22 2.14 8.29
C ILE A 185 21.96 2.04 9.63
N ASP A 186 23.14 2.65 9.73
CA ASP A 186 24.02 2.52 10.90
C ASP A 186 23.47 3.31 12.11
N SER A 187 22.89 4.49 11.87
CA SER A 187 22.44 5.40 12.95
C SER A 187 21.04 5.10 13.44
N CYS A 188 20.12 4.69 12.57
CA CYS A 188 18.70 4.54 12.88
C CYS A 188 18.16 3.14 12.62
N ASP A 189 18.99 2.19 12.17
CA ASP A 189 18.61 0.80 11.91
C ASP A 189 17.46 0.64 10.90
N VAL A 190 17.37 1.53 9.88
CA VAL A 190 16.32 1.44 8.84
C VAL A 190 16.48 0.16 8.01
N ASP A 191 15.37 -0.35 7.47
CA ASP A 191 15.31 -1.65 6.80
C ASP A 191 15.33 -1.56 5.27
N GLY A 192 15.24 -0.37 4.71
CA GLY A 192 15.21 -0.21 3.27
C GLY A 192 14.94 1.20 2.79
N TYR A 193 14.79 1.30 1.48
CA TYR A 193 14.57 2.57 0.79
C TYR A 193 13.55 2.44 -0.33
N ARG A 194 12.64 3.40 -0.42
CA ARG A 194 11.95 3.72 -1.67
C ARG A 194 12.82 4.73 -2.41
N CYS A 195 13.22 4.42 -3.62
CA CYS A 195 14.10 5.24 -4.41
C CYS A 195 13.31 6.03 -5.45
N ASP A 196 13.33 7.35 -5.29
CA ASP A 196 12.66 8.32 -6.15
C ASP A 196 13.32 8.39 -7.53
N TYR A 197 12.51 8.49 -8.57
CA TYR A 197 12.90 8.73 -9.97
C TYR A 197 14.14 7.95 -10.42
N VAL A 198 14.16 6.64 -10.14
CA VAL A 198 15.31 5.73 -10.45
C VAL A 198 15.65 5.67 -11.93
N THR A 199 14.72 6.03 -12.80
CA THR A 199 14.90 6.08 -14.27
C THR A 199 15.48 7.37 -14.78
N SER A 200 15.90 8.28 -13.90
CA SER A 200 16.60 9.51 -14.31
C SER A 200 17.77 9.19 -15.26
N PRO A 201 17.90 9.90 -16.40
CA PRO A 201 18.98 9.66 -17.35
C PRO A 201 20.35 10.06 -16.80
N THR A 202 20.41 10.87 -15.74
CA THR A 202 21.66 11.29 -15.10
C THR A 202 22.20 10.29 -14.10
N ILE A 203 21.36 9.37 -13.62
CA ILE A 203 21.76 8.30 -12.69
C ILE A 203 22.14 7.05 -13.50
N PRO A 204 23.42 6.66 -13.55
CA PRO A 204 23.84 5.48 -14.28
C PRO A 204 23.27 4.20 -13.66
N VAL A 205 22.89 3.22 -14.48
CA VAL A 205 22.50 1.88 -14.03
C VAL A 205 23.56 1.27 -13.10
N ARG A 206 24.84 1.49 -13.42
CA ARG A 206 25.98 1.00 -12.63
C ARG A 206 25.98 1.53 -11.18
N TYR A 207 25.56 2.79 -10.97
CA TYR A 207 25.43 3.35 -9.62
C TYR A 207 24.48 2.50 -8.77
N TRP A 208 23.29 2.19 -9.29
CA TRP A 208 22.32 1.35 -8.59
C TRP A 208 22.85 -0.07 -8.33
N GLN A 209 23.48 -0.68 -9.34
CA GLN A 209 24.04 -2.02 -9.21
C GLN A 209 25.08 -2.07 -8.08
N ASP A 210 25.99 -1.11 -8.03
CA ASP A 210 27.08 -1.08 -7.05
C ASP A 210 26.55 -0.82 -5.64
N ILE A 211 25.73 0.22 -5.44
CA ILE A 211 25.29 0.59 -4.09
C ILE A 211 24.32 -0.46 -3.50
N ILE A 212 23.38 -0.99 -4.30
CA ILE A 212 22.45 -2.01 -3.81
C ILE A 212 23.20 -3.30 -3.46
N ALA A 213 24.14 -3.74 -4.30
CA ALA A 213 24.98 -4.92 -4.00
C ALA A 213 25.82 -4.71 -2.74
N GLU A 214 26.41 -3.53 -2.57
CA GLU A 214 27.20 -3.19 -1.40
C GLU A 214 26.35 -3.24 -0.11
N LEU A 215 25.21 -2.57 -0.08
CA LEU A 215 24.34 -2.52 1.09
C LEU A 215 23.75 -3.89 1.45
N LYS A 216 23.36 -4.68 0.44
CA LYS A 216 22.86 -6.05 0.67
C LYS A 216 23.94 -7.02 1.15
N SER A 217 25.23 -6.71 0.95
CA SER A 217 26.34 -7.55 1.42
C SER A 217 26.72 -7.36 2.90
N GLN A 218 26.15 -6.36 3.59
CA GLN A 218 26.55 -5.97 4.94
C GLN A 218 25.89 -6.79 6.07
N GLY A 219 25.21 -7.88 5.75
CA GLY A 219 24.66 -8.83 6.74
C GLY A 219 23.25 -8.48 7.25
N LYS A 220 22.80 -7.22 7.19
CA LYS A 220 21.39 -6.83 7.39
C LYS A 220 20.64 -6.95 6.08
N THR A 221 19.43 -7.48 6.12
CA THR A 221 18.55 -7.48 4.95
C THR A 221 18.00 -6.07 4.71
N ILE A 222 18.54 -5.39 3.70
CA ILE A 222 18.08 -4.07 3.23
C ILE A 222 17.24 -4.27 1.97
N GLU A 223 16.04 -3.71 1.96
CA GLU A 223 15.08 -3.84 0.86
C GLU A 223 14.98 -2.54 0.06
N PHE A 224 14.79 -2.66 -1.26
CA PHE A 224 14.75 -1.52 -2.17
C PHE A 224 13.49 -1.56 -3.04
N LEU A 225 12.68 -0.50 -2.95
CA LEU A 225 11.55 -0.25 -3.82
C LEU A 225 11.94 0.81 -4.86
N SER A 226 11.90 0.47 -6.13
CA SER A 226 12.14 1.43 -7.21
C SER A 226 10.86 2.17 -7.59
N GLU A 227 10.92 3.49 -7.73
CA GLU A 227 9.84 4.24 -8.36
C GLU A 227 9.91 4.09 -9.88
N THR A 228 9.52 2.95 -10.36
CA THR A 228 9.37 2.67 -11.79
C THR A 228 8.49 1.47 -12.03
N ASP A 229 7.91 1.37 -13.21
CA ASP A 229 7.26 0.16 -13.71
C ASP A 229 8.21 -0.57 -14.65
N ILE A 230 8.88 -1.63 -14.16
CA ILE A 230 9.83 -2.43 -14.94
C ILE A 230 9.14 -3.14 -16.12
N SER A 231 7.82 -3.29 -16.11
CA SER A 231 7.08 -3.81 -17.26
C SER A 231 7.11 -2.85 -18.47
N ASP A 232 7.34 -1.55 -18.24
CA ASP A 232 7.58 -0.57 -19.29
C ASP A 232 8.96 -0.83 -19.95
N PRO A 233 9.03 -1.00 -21.27
CA PRO A 233 10.29 -1.21 -22.00
C PRO A 233 11.37 -0.15 -21.71
N HIS A 234 10.99 1.11 -21.49
CA HIS A 234 11.92 2.19 -21.17
C HIS A 234 12.56 2.06 -19.78
N SER A 235 11.89 1.35 -18.87
CA SER A 235 12.35 1.15 -17.50
C SER A 235 13.14 -0.14 -17.29
N ARG A 236 13.17 -1.05 -18.29
CA ARG A 236 13.83 -2.37 -18.18
C ARG A 236 15.33 -2.32 -17.85
N ARG A 237 15.99 -1.20 -18.11
CA ARG A 237 17.39 -1.02 -17.72
C ARG A 237 17.61 -1.13 -16.21
N ILE A 238 16.56 -0.91 -15.40
CA ILE A 238 16.59 -0.97 -13.93
C ILE A 238 16.45 -2.41 -13.41
N ASP A 239 15.92 -3.35 -14.20
CA ASP A 239 15.70 -4.76 -13.80
C ASP A 239 16.99 -5.45 -13.29
N SER A 240 18.15 -5.07 -13.84
CA SER A 240 19.45 -5.62 -13.44
C SER A 240 20.09 -4.95 -12.22
N CYS A 241 19.42 -3.96 -11.60
CA CYS A 241 20.02 -3.17 -10.52
C CYS A 241 19.90 -3.82 -9.14
N GLY A 242 19.05 -4.84 -8.99
CA GLY A 242 18.91 -5.55 -7.71
C GLY A 242 17.83 -5.00 -6.78
N PHE A 243 16.92 -4.17 -7.28
CA PHE A 243 15.69 -3.77 -6.55
C PHE A 243 14.85 -5.00 -6.21
N ASP A 244 14.17 -4.96 -5.07
CA ASP A 244 13.29 -6.05 -4.60
C ASP A 244 11.85 -5.85 -5.03
N TYR A 245 11.45 -4.58 -5.19
CA TYR A 245 10.09 -4.14 -5.50
C TYR A 245 10.10 -3.07 -6.57
N ASP A 246 9.02 -3.01 -7.33
CA ASP A 246 8.72 -1.94 -8.26
C ASP A 246 7.23 -1.60 -8.28
N TYR A 247 6.89 -0.42 -8.79
CA TYR A 247 5.52 0.05 -8.90
C TYR A 247 4.77 -0.69 -10.02
N ALA A 248 3.52 -1.08 -9.77
CA ALA A 248 2.58 -1.48 -10.80
C ALA A 248 1.91 -0.23 -11.44
N TRP A 249 2.72 0.71 -11.90
CA TRP A 249 2.27 2.03 -12.38
C TRP A 249 1.33 1.94 -13.58
N GLY A 250 1.70 1.12 -14.57
CA GLY A 250 0.88 0.90 -15.76
C GLY A 250 -0.48 0.28 -15.44
N PHE A 251 -0.55 -0.59 -14.43
CA PHE A 251 -1.81 -1.17 -13.96
C PHE A 251 -2.68 -0.12 -13.27
N GLN A 252 -2.11 0.63 -12.32
CA GLN A 252 -2.80 1.72 -11.63
C GLN A 252 -3.33 2.76 -12.63
N GLY A 253 -2.51 3.20 -13.59
CA GLY A 253 -2.92 4.17 -14.61
C GLY A 253 -4.10 3.66 -15.46
N ARG A 254 -4.13 2.38 -15.84
CA ARG A 254 -5.25 1.79 -16.59
C ARG A 254 -6.54 1.72 -15.76
N LEU A 255 -6.44 1.41 -14.45
CA LEU A 255 -7.59 1.47 -13.55
C LEU A 255 -8.11 2.92 -13.43
N ALA A 256 -7.19 3.88 -13.29
CA ALA A 256 -7.49 5.30 -13.24
C ALA A 256 -8.21 5.78 -14.51
N TYR A 257 -7.72 5.39 -15.71
CA TYR A 257 -8.37 5.73 -16.97
C TYR A 257 -9.73 5.05 -17.16
N LYS A 258 -9.94 3.86 -16.60
CA LYS A 258 -11.21 3.15 -16.74
C LYS A 258 -12.28 3.66 -15.78
N PHE A 259 -11.93 3.84 -14.53
CA PHE A 259 -12.88 4.10 -13.43
C PHE A 259 -12.81 5.52 -12.87
N GLY A 260 -11.75 6.27 -13.18
CA GLY A 260 -11.61 7.65 -12.75
C GLY A 260 -12.54 8.61 -13.46
N ALA A 261 -12.51 9.88 -13.08
CA ALA A 261 -13.40 10.92 -13.55
C ALA A 261 -13.47 11.09 -15.08
N LYS A 262 -12.47 10.63 -15.82
CA LYS A 262 -12.45 10.71 -17.30
C LYS A 262 -12.99 9.48 -18.01
N GLY A 263 -12.98 8.30 -17.38
CA GLY A 263 -13.58 7.06 -17.87
C GLY A 263 -13.28 6.70 -19.35
N THR A 264 -12.03 6.88 -19.80
CA THR A 264 -11.69 6.81 -21.24
C THR A 264 -11.13 5.44 -21.71
N GLN A 265 -10.84 4.53 -20.79
CA GLN A 265 -10.27 3.22 -21.13
C GLN A 265 -11.31 2.29 -21.77
N ALA A 266 -11.06 1.89 -23.01
CA ALA A 266 -11.96 1.01 -23.76
C ALA A 266 -11.83 -0.48 -23.38
N ASP A 267 -10.67 -0.93 -22.88
CA ASP A 267 -10.44 -2.33 -22.51
C ASP A 267 -11.36 -2.79 -21.38
N SER A 268 -11.76 -4.05 -21.40
CA SER A 268 -12.47 -4.64 -20.26
C SER A 268 -11.55 -4.71 -19.03
N LEU A 269 -12.12 -4.68 -17.83
CA LEU A 269 -11.33 -4.83 -16.62
C LEU A 269 -10.53 -6.14 -16.59
N GLN A 270 -11.14 -7.24 -17.05
CA GLN A 270 -10.46 -8.52 -17.16
C GLN A 270 -9.24 -8.45 -18.10
N ALA A 271 -9.35 -7.75 -19.24
CA ALA A 271 -8.23 -7.55 -20.16
C ALA A 271 -7.09 -6.73 -19.51
N ILE A 272 -7.43 -5.67 -18.76
CA ILE A 272 -6.47 -4.87 -18.01
C ILE A 272 -5.73 -5.75 -16.98
N CYS A 273 -6.48 -6.54 -16.20
CA CYS A 273 -5.91 -7.46 -15.23
C CYS A 273 -5.02 -8.52 -15.87
N GLN A 274 -5.47 -9.13 -16.99
CA GLN A 274 -4.67 -10.14 -17.72
C GLN A 274 -3.36 -9.54 -18.23
N GLN A 275 -3.38 -8.35 -18.81
CA GLN A 275 -2.16 -7.67 -19.29
C GLN A 275 -1.18 -7.40 -18.14
N PHE A 276 -1.67 -6.99 -16.98
CA PHE A 276 -0.84 -6.79 -15.79
C PHE A 276 -0.22 -8.11 -15.30
N LEU A 277 -1.00 -9.18 -15.23
CA LEU A 277 -0.52 -10.51 -14.83
C LEU A 277 0.54 -11.03 -15.81
N ASP A 278 0.31 -10.91 -17.12
CA ASP A 278 1.26 -11.37 -18.14
C ASP A 278 2.55 -10.56 -18.12
N ALA A 279 2.48 -9.24 -17.94
CA ALA A 279 3.64 -8.39 -17.77
C ALA A 279 4.43 -8.76 -16.49
N SER A 280 3.74 -9.09 -15.40
CA SER A 280 4.35 -9.42 -14.10
C SER A 280 5.07 -10.79 -14.11
N LYS A 281 4.65 -11.75 -14.94
CA LYS A 281 5.30 -13.08 -15.05
C LYS A 281 6.78 -13.01 -15.47
N ALA A 282 7.15 -11.98 -16.22
CA ALA A 282 8.52 -11.81 -16.72
C ALA A 282 9.42 -11.04 -15.76
N ILE A 283 8.88 -10.57 -14.63
CA ILE A 283 9.56 -9.68 -13.68
C ILE A 283 9.90 -10.47 -12.42
N LYS A 284 11.15 -10.32 -11.94
CA LYS A 284 11.60 -10.96 -10.69
C LYS A 284 11.19 -10.17 -9.45
N ASN A 285 11.05 -8.86 -9.60
CA ASN A 285 10.69 -7.96 -8.50
C ASN A 285 9.25 -8.19 -8.07
N LYS A 286 8.98 -8.01 -6.78
CA LYS A 286 7.62 -7.98 -6.27
C LYS A 286 6.94 -6.69 -6.72
N ARG A 287 5.70 -6.81 -7.20
CA ARG A 287 4.94 -5.66 -7.70
C ARG A 287 4.22 -4.98 -6.53
N MET A 288 4.51 -3.70 -6.28
CA MET A 288 3.70 -2.88 -5.39
C MET A 288 2.44 -2.40 -6.12
N VAL A 289 1.27 -2.80 -5.62
CA VAL A 289 -0.04 -2.47 -6.19
C VAL A 289 -0.76 -1.45 -5.33
N TYR A 290 -1.28 -0.40 -5.95
CA TYR A 290 -1.93 0.71 -5.25
C TYR A 290 -3.05 1.33 -6.08
N LEU A 291 -3.99 1.98 -5.42
CA LEU A 291 -5.02 2.80 -6.06
C LEU A 291 -4.68 4.29 -5.97
N THR A 292 -3.99 4.67 -4.92
CA THR A 292 -3.48 6.03 -4.69
C THR A 292 -2.16 5.98 -3.93
N ASN A 293 -1.37 7.03 -4.06
CA ASN A 293 -0.20 7.36 -3.25
C ASN A 293 -0.15 8.88 -3.07
N HIS A 294 0.97 9.42 -2.58
CA HIS A 294 1.13 10.86 -2.39
C HIS A 294 0.99 11.67 -3.68
N ASP A 295 1.42 11.14 -4.84
CA ASP A 295 1.32 11.83 -6.13
C ASP A 295 -0.11 11.87 -6.64
N GLN A 296 -0.81 10.73 -6.75
CA GLN A 296 -2.20 10.71 -7.20
C GLN A 296 -3.13 11.45 -6.24
N ASN A 297 -2.83 11.41 -4.93
CA ASN A 297 -3.65 12.11 -3.96
C ASN A 297 -3.52 13.63 -4.07
N TYR A 298 -2.35 14.16 -4.44
CA TYR A 298 -2.14 15.61 -4.48
C TYR A 298 -1.58 16.16 -5.80
N ASN A 299 -0.48 15.62 -6.36
CA ASN A 299 0.21 16.20 -7.52
C ASN A 299 -0.50 15.99 -8.85
N ASP A 300 -0.95 14.79 -9.14
CA ASP A 300 -1.47 14.38 -10.45
C ASP A 300 -2.92 14.83 -10.68
N GLY A 301 -3.24 16.05 -10.29
CA GLY A 301 -4.58 16.60 -10.35
C GLY A 301 -5.36 16.50 -9.04
N GLY A 302 -4.73 15.96 -8.00
CA GLY A 302 -5.14 15.89 -6.61
C GLY A 302 -6.56 15.40 -6.36
N HIS A 303 -6.73 14.14 -5.98
CA HIS A 303 -8.07 13.60 -5.70
C HIS A 303 -8.02 12.49 -4.67
N THR A 304 -9.05 12.44 -3.83
CA THR A 304 -9.27 11.31 -2.94
C THR A 304 -9.78 10.09 -3.73
N LEU A 305 -9.72 8.89 -3.15
CA LEU A 305 -10.32 7.71 -3.79
C LEU A 305 -11.83 7.89 -4.01
N ARG A 306 -12.51 8.60 -3.09
CA ARG A 306 -13.95 8.91 -3.20
C ARG A 306 -14.24 9.76 -4.41
N ASP A 307 -13.50 10.86 -4.59
CA ASP A 307 -13.74 11.80 -5.67
C ASP A 307 -13.41 11.20 -7.03
N PHE A 308 -12.40 10.34 -7.07
CA PHE A 308 -11.86 9.78 -8.32
C PHE A 308 -12.59 8.53 -8.78
N TYR A 309 -12.81 7.57 -7.88
CA TYR A 309 -13.42 6.29 -8.21
C TYR A 309 -14.88 6.15 -7.77
N GLY A 310 -15.41 7.11 -7.00
CA GLY A 310 -16.74 6.99 -6.41
C GLY A 310 -16.86 5.70 -5.59
N ASP A 311 -18.01 5.03 -5.69
CA ASP A 311 -18.23 3.77 -4.98
C ASP A 311 -17.49 2.56 -5.57
N ASN A 312 -16.92 2.70 -6.79
CA ASN A 312 -16.00 1.68 -7.30
C ASN A 312 -14.77 1.48 -6.40
N ARG A 313 -14.41 2.48 -5.55
CA ARG A 313 -13.26 2.39 -4.63
C ARG A 313 -13.26 1.14 -3.76
N TYR A 314 -14.43 0.64 -3.35
CA TYR A 314 -14.53 -0.57 -2.53
C TYR A 314 -14.17 -1.84 -3.32
N ALA A 315 -14.79 -2.04 -4.49
CA ALA A 315 -14.50 -3.19 -5.35
C ALA A 315 -13.07 -3.13 -5.93
N LEU A 316 -12.54 -1.93 -6.20
CA LEU A 316 -11.15 -1.74 -6.61
C LEU A 316 -10.17 -2.03 -5.46
N SER A 317 -10.51 -1.72 -4.21
CA SER A 317 -9.71 -2.15 -3.05
C SER A 317 -9.66 -3.67 -2.95
N VAL A 318 -10.79 -4.37 -3.15
CA VAL A 318 -10.77 -5.84 -3.23
C VAL A 318 -9.80 -6.32 -4.30
N LEU A 319 -9.84 -5.73 -5.50
CA LEU A 319 -8.95 -6.07 -6.59
C LEU A 319 -7.47 -5.83 -6.22
N GLN A 320 -7.16 -4.68 -5.60
CA GLN A 320 -5.81 -4.32 -5.14
C GLN A 320 -5.21 -5.37 -4.21
N PHE A 321 -5.99 -5.90 -3.26
CA PHE A 321 -5.51 -6.83 -2.24
C PHE A 321 -5.56 -8.30 -2.67
N THR A 322 -6.30 -8.65 -3.72
CA THR A 322 -6.56 -10.05 -4.03
C THR A 322 -6.08 -10.49 -5.42
N LEU A 323 -5.82 -9.56 -6.35
CA LEU A 323 -5.42 -9.94 -7.70
C LEU A 323 -3.98 -10.44 -7.76
N TYR A 324 -3.00 -9.60 -7.41
CA TYR A 324 -1.57 -9.92 -7.47
C TYR A 324 -0.73 -8.79 -6.87
N GLY A 325 0.41 -9.15 -6.25
CA GLY A 325 1.40 -8.20 -5.74
C GLY A 325 1.20 -7.81 -4.29
N MET A 326 1.97 -6.82 -3.83
CA MET A 326 1.94 -6.31 -2.47
C MET A 326 1.13 -5.01 -2.43
N PRO A 327 0.06 -4.95 -1.63
CA PRO A 327 -0.74 -3.74 -1.51
C PRO A 327 0.02 -2.60 -0.81
N LEU A 328 -0.11 -1.38 -1.36
CA LEU A 328 0.24 -0.14 -0.68
C LEU A 328 -1.02 0.54 -0.18
N ILE A 329 -1.00 1.00 1.05
CA ILE A 329 -1.99 1.92 1.63
C ILE A 329 -1.31 3.27 1.83
N TYR A 330 -1.85 4.33 1.24
CA TYR A 330 -1.47 5.70 1.59
C TYR A 330 -2.25 6.13 2.83
N GLN A 331 -1.59 6.81 3.77
CA GLN A 331 -2.20 7.25 5.03
C GLN A 331 -3.56 7.93 4.82
N GLY A 332 -4.57 7.51 5.59
CA GLY A 332 -5.95 8.00 5.46
C GLY A 332 -6.81 7.24 4.44
N GLN A 333 -6.21 6.45 3.54
CA GLN A 333 -6.97 5.63 2.59
C GLN A 333 -7.89 4.64 3.31
N GLU A 334 -7.38 4.02 4.39
CA GLU A 334 -8.11 3.02 5.16
C GLU A 334 -9.37 3.55 5.84
N ILE A 335 -9.41 4.85 6.13
CA ILE A 335 -10.59 5.50 6.71
C ILE A 335 -11.43 6.22 5.66
N GLY A 336 -11.03 6.19 4.38
CA GLY A 336 -11.70 6.91 3.30
C GLY A 336 -11.58 8.42 3.45
N ASP A 337 -10.41 8.94 3.88
CA ASP A 337 -10.16 10.38 4.11
C ASP A 337 -10.81 11.22 3.01
N PRO A 338 -11.67 12.18 3.36
CA PRO A 338 -12.41 12.98 2.40
C PRO A 338 -11.54 14.03 1.70
N ASP A 339 -10.38 14.37 2.25
CA ASP A 339 -9.54 15.45 1.77
C ASP A 339 -8.27 14.94 1.08
N THR A 340 -7.79 15.72 0.10
CA THR A 340 -6.45 15.51 -0.45
C THR A 340 -5.39 16.01 0.52
N LEU A 341 -4.29 15.27 0.62
CA LEU A 341 -3.21 15.57 1.57
C LEU A 341 -2.09 16.34 0.87
N ASN A 342 -2.16 17.66 0.93
CA ASN A 342 -1.11 18.52 0.41
C ASN A 342 0.17 18.35 1.24
N TYR A 343 1.13 17.59 0.73
CA TYR A 343 2.39 17.32 1.41
C TYR A 343 3.39 18.50 1.40
N PHE A 344 3.15 19.55 0.61
CA PHE A 344 3.92 20.80 0.70
C PHE A 344 3.60 21.59 1.97
N THR A 345 2.38 21.43 2.48
CA THR A 345 1.89 22.10 3.69
C THR A 345 1.65 21.16 4.87
N ASP A 346 1.97 19.87 4.70
CA ASP A 346 1.67 18.81 5.68
C ASP A 346 0.20 18.82 6.12
N ALA A 347 -0.72 18.88 5.13
CA ALA A 347 -2.15 18.79 5.37
C ALA A 347 -2.48 17.54 6.17
N LYS A 348 -3.25 17.70 7.26
CA LYS A 348 -3.46 16.63 8.24
C LYS A 348 -4.55 15.67 7.82
N VAL A 349 -4.32 14.37 8.06
CA VAL A 349 -5.34 13.33 7.92
C VAL A 349 -6.48 13.58 8.91
N LYS A 350 -7.72 13.43 8.44
CA LYS A 350 -8.96 13.64 9.23
C LYS A 350 -9.38 12.36 9.96
N TRP A 351 -8.61 11.95 10.97
CA TRP A 351 -8.85 10.70 11.71
C TRP A 351 -10.21 10.58 12.40
N ASP A 352 -10.92 11.68 12.56
CA ASP A 352 -12.28 11.77 13.11
C ASP A 352 -13.38 11.58 12.07
N GLN A 353 -13.04 11.53 10.78
CA GLN A 353 -13.99 11.38 9.67
C GLN A 353 -13.88 10.00 9.02
N VAL A 354 -14.36 8.98 9.70
CA VAL A 354 -14.19 7.58 9.28
C VAL A 354 -15.35 7.09 8.42
N ASP A 355 -15.07 6.66 7.19
CA ASP A 355 -15.94 5.78 6.42
C ASP A 355 -15.83 4.35 6.98
N THR A 356 -16.80 3.95 7.81
CA THR A 356 -16.80 2.64 8.48
C THR A 356 -16.81 1.48 7.48
N LYS A 357 -17.50 1.62 6.34
CA LYS A 357 -17.49 0.61 5.27
C LYS A 357 -16.08 0.46 4.70
N MET A 358 -15.38 1.56 4.45
CA MET A 358 -14.01 1.54 3.93
C MET A 358 -13.04 0.92 4.93
N LEU A 359 -13.10 1.36 6.19
CA LEU A 359 -12.23 0.83 7.24
C LEU A 359 -12.40 -0.70 7.42
N ASN A 360 -13.64 -1.17 7.53
CA ASN A 360 -13.91 -2.59 7.69
C ASN A 360 -13.49 -3.39 6.44
N THR A 361 -13.70 -2.83 5.24
CA THR A 361 -13.24 -3.45 3.99
C THR A 361 -11.73 -3.60 3.99
N VAL A 362 -10.97 -2.54 4.25
CA VAL A 362 -9.50 -2.56 4.23
C VAL A 362 -8.94 -3.50 5.29
N ARG A 363 -9.43 -3.42 6.54
CA ARG A 363 -8.97 -4.32 7.63
C ARG A 363 -9.21 -5.79 7.29
N SER A 364 -10.38 -6.13 6.76
CA SER A 364 -10.70 -7.50 6.36
C SER A 364 -9.85 -7.96 5.18
N LEU A 365 -9.56 -7.09 4.22
CA LEU A 365 -8.69 -7.39 3.09
C LEU A 365 -7.23 -7.61 3.52
N ILE A 366 -6.71 -6.82 4.45
CA ILE A 366 -5.38 -7.02 5.04
C ILE A 366 -5.33 -8.39 5.72
N ALA A 367 -6.29 -8.69 6.60
CA ALA A 367 -6.33 -9.96 7.30
C ALA A 367 -6.38 -11.16 6.34
N LEU A 368 -7.19 -11.06 5.28
CA LEU A 368 -7.28 -12.08 4.25
C LEU A 368 -5.96 -12.21 3.48
N HIS A 369 -5.37 -11.09 3.06
CA HIS A 369 -4.08 -11.07 2.35
C HIS A 369 -2.97 -11.67 3.19
N HIS A 370 -2.92 -11.37 4.49
CA HIS A 370 -1.94 -11.93 5.43
C HIS A 370 -2.07 -13.44 5.59
N THR A 371 -3.28 -13.95 5.72
CA THR A 371 -3.51 -15.32 6.17
C THR A 371 -3.67 -16.33 5.04
N GLU A 372 -3.97 -15.89 3.80
CA GLU A 372 -4.25 -16.79 2.68
C GLU A 372 -3.03 -16.95 1.77
N THR A 373 -2.41 -18.12 1.80
CA THR A 373 -1.30 -18.47 0.88
C THR A 373 -1.72 -18.41 -0.58
N ALA A 374 -3.00 -18.59 -0.87
CA ALA A 374 -3.59 -18.44 -2.20
C ALA A 374 -3.43 -17.01 -2.76
N LEU A 375 -3.19 -16.00 -1.93
CA LEU A 375 -2.98 -14.61 -2.34
C LEU A 375 -1.50 -14.24 -2.53
N SER A 376 -0.56 -15.17 -2.30
CA SER A 376 0.85 -14.96 -2.63
C SER A 376 1.08 -14.92 -4.14
N ALA A 377 2.19 -14.32 -4.60
CA ALA A 377 2.52 -14.21 -6.02
C ALA A 377 2.65 -15.57 -6.73
N ALA A 378 2.95 -16.66 -5.99
CA ALA A 378 3.08 -18.01 -6.54
C ALA A 378 1.75 -18.61 -7.02
N SER A 379 0.61 -18.16 -6.51
CA SER A 379 -0.70 -18.71 -6.85
C SER A 379 -1.24 -18.10 -8.15
N PRO A 380 -1.64 -18.91 -9.15
CA PRO A 380 -2.19 -18.40 -10.39
C PRO A 380 -3.53 -17.69 -10.18
N VAL A 381 -3.85 -16.76 -11.07
CA VAL A 381 -5.16 -16.13 -11.19
C VAL A 381 -5.90 -16.80 -12.34
N GLU A 382 -7.08 -17.35 -12.06
CA GLU A 382 -7.96 -17.98 -13.07
C GLU A 382 -9.26 -17.18 -13.15
N PHE A 383 -9.51 -16.54 -14.30
CA PHE A 383 -10.75 -15.80 -14.51
C PHE A 383 -11.92 -16.75 -14.71
N LEU A 384 -13.05 -16.47 -14.04
CA LEU A 384 -14.29 -17.23 -14.14
C LEU A 384 -15.30 -16.47 -14.98
N THR A 385 -16.05 -17.18 -15.83
CA THR A 385 -17.13 -16.59 -16.61
C THR A 385 -18.34 -16.33 -15.72
N THR A 386 -18.81 -15.08 -15.65
CA THR A 386 -19.96 -14.69 -14.84
C THR A 386 -21.28 -14.72 -15.59
N GLY A 387 -21.25 -14.77 -16.93
CA GLY A 387 -22.43 -14.59 -17.77
C GLY A 387 -23.01 -13.17 -17.77
N ASN A 388 -22.39 -12.24 -17.05
CA ASN A 388 -22.81 -10.83 -16.93
C ASN A 388 -21.62 -9.89 -17.20
N PRO A 389 -21.69 -9.00 -18.23
CA PRO A 389 -20.57 -8.12 -18.59
C PRO A 389 -20.21 -7.05 -17.56
N SER A 390 -21.13 -6.74 -16.63
CA SER A 390 -20.87 -5.79 -15.53
C SER A 390 -20.14 -6.44 -14.36
N MET A 391 -20.03 -7.78 -14.36
CA MET A 391 -19.39 -8.54 -13.29
C MET A 391 -18.07 -9.13 -13.76
N MET A 392 -17.10 -9.16 -12.86
CA MET A 392 -15.84 -9.89 -13.03
C MET A 392 -15.65 -10.87 -11.89
N ALA A 393 -15.18 -12.08 -12.19
CA ALA A 393 -14.83 -13.05 -11.17
C ALA A 393 -13.50 -13.73 -11.51
N TYR A 394 -12.78 -14.12 -10.46
CA TYR A 394 -11.57 -14.93 -10.58
C TYR A 394 -11.36 -15.79 -9.34
N GLN A 395 -10.57 -16.83 -9.51
CA GLN A 395 -10.16 -17.75 -8.47
C GLN A 395 -8.65 -17.72 -8.30
N ARG A 396 -8.20 -17.82 -7.05
CA ARG A 396 -6.80 -18.06 -6.67
C ARG A 396 -6.80 -19.16 -5.62
N GLY A 397 -6.38 -20.39 -6.00
CA GLY A 397 -6.44 -21.53 -5.12
C GLY A 397 -7.86 -21.75 -4.55
N ASN A 398 -7.99 -21.65 -3.23
CA ASN A 398 -9.27 -21.78 -2.52
C ASN A 398 -10.08 -20.46 -2.41
N ILE A 399 -9.54 -19.33 -2.86
CA ILE A 399 -10.20 -18.01 -2.79
C ILE A 399 -10.89 -17.70 -4.11
N VAL A 400 -12.16 -17.31 -4.05
CA VAL A 400 -12.99 -16.87 -5.17
C VAL A 400 -13.43 -15.44 -4.92
N VAL A 401 -13.17 -14.54 -5.87
CA VAL A 401 -13.53 -13.13 -5.81
C VAL A 401 -14.55 -12.82 -6.89
N VAL A 402 -15.63 -12.12 -6.52
CA VAL A 402 -16.67 -11.68 -7.45
C VAL A 402 -16.92 -10.19 -7.24
N LEU A 403 -16.88 -9.43 -8.32
CA LEU A 403 -16.96 -7.96 -8.33
C LEU A 403 -18.08 -7.53 -9.29
N ASN A 404 -18.89 -6.57 -8.88
CA ASN A 404 -19.87 -5.89 -9.72
C ASN A 404 -19.47 -4.42 -9.89
N PHE A 405 -19.18 -4.00 -11.13
CA PHE A 405 -18.88 -2.62 -11.48
C PHE A 405 -20.07 -1.89 -12.17
N GLY A 406 -21.23 -2.56 -12.25
CA GLY A 406 -22.47 -1.98 -12.78
C GLY A 406 -23.08 -0.93 -11.85
N GLU A 407 -23.96 -0.11 -12.43
CA GLU A 407 -24.71 0.94 -11.70
C GLU A 407 -25.96 0.40 -10.97
N THR A 408 -26.26 -0.87 -11.13
CA THR A 408 -27.39 -1.58 -10.52
C THR A 408 -26.96 -2.90 -9.93
N ASP A 409 -27.85 -3.51 -9.16
CA ASP A 409 -27.67 -4.89 -8.69
C ASP A 409 -27.61 -5.83 -9.90
N HIS A 410 -26.65 -6.74 -9.87
CA HIS A 410 -26.45 -7.72 -10.93
C HIS A 410 -26.34 -9.13 -10.36
N GLN A 411 -26.84 -10.09 -11.15
CA GLN A 411 -26.73 -11.50 -10.87
C GLN A 411 -25.88 -12.19 -11.96
N GLY A 412 -25.04 -13.11 -11.55
CA GLY A 412 -24.24 -13.96 -12.44
C GLY A 412 -24.08 -15.36 -11.90
N THR A 413 -23.54 -16.27 -12.71
CA THR A 413 -23.16 -17.63 -12.28
C THR A 413 -21.67 -17.84 -12.62
N LEU A 414 -20.96 -18.62 -11.83
CA LEU A 414 -19.53 -18.89 -12.03
C LEU A 414 -19.33 -20.23 -12.73
N SER A 415 -19.48 -20.26 -14.05
CA SER A 415 -19.66 -21.47 -14.85
C SER A 415 -18.61 -22.57 -14.67
N SER A 416 -17.41 -22.28 -14.19
CA SER A 416 -16.34 -23.27 -13.94
C SER A 416 -16.09 -23.51 -12.47
N LEU A 417 -16.92 -22.95 -11.58
CA LEU A 417 -16.72 -23.09 -10.14
C LEU A 417 -17.01 -24.52 -9.67
N GLU A 418 -16.08 -25.11 -8.97
CA GLU A 418 -16.26 -26.40 -8.35
C GLU A 418 -17.35 -26.35 -7.26
N LYS A 419 -18.26 -27.35 -7.28
CA LYS A 419 -19.28 -27.46 -6.27
C LYS A 419 -18.66 -27.74 -4.90
N GLY A 420 -19.09 -27.00 -3.87
CA GLY A 420 -18.60 -27.18 -2.50
C GLY A 420 -19.21 -26.24 -1.49
N GLU A 421 -18.76 -26.39 -0.26
CA GLU A 421 -19.05 -25.47 0.83
C GLU A 421 -18.00 -24.37 0.87
N TYR A 422 -18.44 -23.14 1.04
CA TYR A 422 -17.61 -21.95 1.06
C TYR A 422 -17.94 -21.10 2.29
N ASP A 423 -16.89 -20.54 2.90
CA ASP A 423 -17.04 -19.43 3.83
C ASP A 423 -17.18 -18.14 3.01
N VAL A 424 -18.13 -17.28 3.36
CA VAL A 424 -18.21 -15.91 2.84
C VAL A 424 -17.29 -15.05 3.70
N CYS A 425 -16.09 -14.72 3.19
CA CYS A 425 -15.09 -13.95 3.95
C CYS A 425 -15.42 -12.45 3.97
N LEU A 426 -15.86 -11.91 2.84
CA LEU A 426 -16.30 -10.51 2.70
C LEU A 426 -17.54 -10.44 1.82
N ASN A 427 -18.45 -9.51 2.17
CA ASN A 427 -19.60 -9.17 1.35
C ASN A 427 -19.93 -7.68 1.53
N SER A 428 -20.06 -6.95 0.45
CA SER A 428 -20.28 -5.49 0.45
C SER A 428 -21.56 -5.06 1.15
N ARG A 429 -22.60 -5.92 1.19
CA ARG A 429 -23.88 -5.64 1.87
C ARG A 429 -23.78 -5.66 3.39
N THR A 430 -22.88 -6.50 3.94
CA THR A 430 -22.78 -6.72 5.39
C THR A 430 -21.56 -6.12 6.04
N ILE A 431 -20.54 -5.74 5.27
CA ILE A 431 -19.25 -5.31 5.79
C ILE A 431 -19.32 -4.04 6.66
N ALA A 432 -20.32 -3.18 6.45
CA ALA A 432 -20.51 -1.99 7.28
C ALA A 432 -20.84 -2.33 8.75
N GLU A 433 -21.45 -3.50 9.00
CA GLU A 433 -21.77 -4.01 10.33
C GLU A 433 -20.57 -4.70 11.00
N GLY A 434 -19.50 -4.90 10.24
CA GLY A 434 -18.27 -5.59 10.65
C GLY A 434 -18.06 -6.91 9.89
N PRO A 435 -16.85 -7.46 9.95
CA PRO A 435 -16.52 -8.71 9.31
C PRO A 435 -17.23 -9.88 10.02
N ALA A 436 -18.03 -10.64 9.29
CA ALA A 436 -18.68 -11.85 9.77
C ALA A 436 -18.46 -12.97 8.77
N LEU A 437 -18.06 -14.15 9.24
CA LEU A 437 -18.02 -15.36 8.42
C LEU A 437 -19.39 -16.00 8.40
N THR A 438 -19.97 -16.12 7.21
CA THR A 438 -21.14 -16.95 6.95
C THR A 438 -20.77 -18.08 6.01
N GLN A 439 -21.60 -19.11 5.93
CA GLN A 439 -21.37 -20.28 5.07
C GLN A 439 -22.41 -20.33 3.97
N THR A 440 -21.97 -20.80 2.80
CA THR A 440 -22.85 -21.00 1.64
C THR A 440 -22.37 -22.17 0.79
N SER A 441 -23.30 -22.85 0.13
CA SER A 441 -22.98 -23.87 -0.87
C SER A 441 -22.95 -23.22 -2.25
N LEU A 442 -21.83 -23.31 -2.96
CA LEU A 442 -21.68 -22.77 -4.30
C LEU A 442 -21.40 -23.88 -5.32
N SER A 443 -21.76 -23.60 -6.56
CA SER A 443 -21.43 -24.41 -7.75
C SER A 443 -21.42 -23.50 -8.99
N GLY A 444 -20.99 -24.03 -10.13
CA GLY A 444 -21.02 -23.31 -11.39
C GLY A 444 -22.40 -22.80 -11.85
N THR A 445 -23.48 -23.32 -11.25
CA THR A 445 -24.86 -22.92 -11.56
C THR A 445 -25.53 -22.11 -10.44
N THR A 446 -24.85 -21.92 -9.29
CA THR A 446 -25.40 -21.14 -8.18
C THR A 446 -25.42 -19.65 -8.56
N PRO A 447 -26.59 -19.00 -8.53
CA PRO A 447 -26.66 -17.56 -8.76
C PRO A 447 -25.96 -16.78 -7.64
N ILE A 448 -25.12 -15.83 -8.02
CA ILE A 448 -24.49 -14.88 -7.11
C ILE A 448 -25.02 -13.48 -7.45
N GLU A 449 -25.67 -12.86 -6.49
CA GLU A 449 -26.21 -11.52 -6.61
C GLU A 449 -25.36 -10.53 -5.82
N LEU A 450 -24.91 -9.48 -6.48
CA LEU A 450 -24.17 -8.37 -5.88
C LEU A 450 -24.93 -7.05 -6.12
N GLU A 451 -24.93 -6.20 -5.10
CA GLU A 451 -25.41 -4.83 -5.22
C GLU A 451 -24.58 -4.02 -6.25
N ALA A 452 -25.10 -2.87 -6.66
CA ALA A 452 -24.34 -1.91 -7.46
C ALA A 452 -22.99 -1.61 -6.81
N LYS A 453 -21.90 -1.67 -7.58
CA LYS A 453 -20.51 -1.48 -7.10
C LYS A 453 -20.10 -2.45 -5.97
N GLY A 454 -20.82 -3.58 -5.85
CA GLY A 454 -20.64 -4.55 -4.78
C GLY A 454 -19.56 -5.59 -5.06
N TYR A 455 -19.23 -6.35 -4.02
CA TYR A 455 -18.24 -7.43 -4.08
C TYR A 455 -18.57 -8.54 -3.09
N ALA A 456 -18.04 -9.73 -3.37
CA ALA A 456 -18.00 -10.82 -2.42
C ALA A 456 -16.70 -11.64 -2.58
N ILE A 457 -16.18 -12.14 -1.45
CA ILE A 457 -15.03 -13.05 -1.41
C ILE A 457 -15.44 -14.31 -0.69
N TYR A 458 -15.18 -15.45 -1.32
CA TYR A 458 -15.49 -16.76 -0.81
C TYR A 458 -14.21 -17.57 -0.63
N ARG A 459 -14.16 -18.41 0.41
CA ARG A 459 -13.08 -19.35 0.67
C ARG A 459 -13.65 -20.77 0.68
N LYS A 460 -13.16 -21.61 -0.24
CA LYS A 460 -13.52 -23.03 -0.28
C LYS A 460 -12.98 -23.75 0.97
N LYS A 461 -13.81 -24.58 1.60
CA LYS A 461 -13.46 -25.43 2.75
C LYS A 461 -12.65 -26.64 2.35
#